data_20b4ce667edd511d21ed367704e2e994
#
_entry.id   20b4ce667edd511d21ed367704e2e994
#
_cell.length_a   1.000
_cell.length_b   1.000
_cell.length_c   1.000
_cell.angle_alpha   90.00
_cell.angle_beta   90.00
_cell.angle_gamma   90.00
#
_symmetry.space_group_name_H-M   'P 1'
#
loop_
_entity.id
_entity.type
_entity.pdbx_description
1 polymer ?
#
loop_
_entity_poly.entity_id
_entity_poly.type
_entity_poly.pdbx_seq_one_letter_code
_entity_poly.pdbx_strand_id
1 'polypeptide(L)'
;MRYLRSMVRLIAFLGNPGKEYQYTRHNAPWLIAKGLSYASELNWQRKFKGEYADYAIGHGKVYLHRPLTYMNKSGESLSAIAAFYDIDPQQILIVHDEVELDFGEIGLKFGGGLSGHNGLRSAESHLRTPDFYRLRIGTGRPRRGSVSSHVLGKLSEAERLALPEITELAENLMADLVVDAAHPSGLLARYRRYLVLRI
;
A
#
# COMPACT_ATOMS: atom_id res chain seq x y z
N MET A 1 -32.77 -2.10 0.50
CA MET A 1 -31.65 -2.82 -0.13
C MET A 1 -30.35 -2.13 0.32
N ARG A 2 -29.64 -2.65 1.33
CA ARG A 2 -28.31 -2.12 1.69
C ARG A 2 -27.37 -2.53 0.55
N TYR A 3 -26.93 -1.58 -0.26
CA TYR A 3 -25.81 -1.79 -1.17
C TYR A 3 -24.63 -2.33 -0.33
N LEU A 4 -24.11 -3.49 -0.68
CA LEU A 4 -22.84 -4.01 -0.17
C LEU A 4 -21.79 -2.92 -0.47
N ARG A 5 -21.46 -2.10 0.53
CA ARG A 5 -20.37 -1.13 0.38
C ARG A 5 -19.09 -1.95 0.21
N SER A 6 -18.35 -1.73 -0.87
CA SER A 6 -17.02 -2.31 -1.05
C SER A 6 -16.21 -2.08 0.23
N MET A 7 -15.48 -3.13 0.68
CA MET A 7 -14.71 -3.05 1.93
C MET A 7 -13.61 -1.99 1.81
N VAL A 8 -12.90 -1.94 0.69
CA VAL A 8 -11.87 -0.94 0.40
C VAL A 8 -12.31 -0.09 -0.79
N ARG A 9 -12.24 1.23 -0.62
CA ARG A 9 -12.57 2.25 -1.63
C ARG A 9 -11.37 3.08 -2.05
N LEU A 10 -10.29 3.09 -1.25
CA LEU A 10 -9.06 3.81 -1.52
C LEU A 10 -7.86 2.92 -1.26
N ILE A 11 -7.00 2.75 -2.26
CA ILE A 11 -5.71 2.06 -2.15
C ILE A 11 -4.61 3.11 -2.31
N ALA A 12 -3.84 3.34 -1.26
CA ALA A 12 -2.77 4.32 -1.24
C ALA A 12 -1.40 3.63 -1.23
N PHE A 13 -0.58 3.90 -2.23
CA PHE A 13 0.78 3.39 -2.36
C PHE A 13 1.76 4.42 -1.80
N LEU A 14 2.39 4.15 -0.66
CA LEU A 14 3.32 5.08 -0.04
C LEU A 14 4.68 5.08 -0.77
N GLY A 15 5.34 6.23 -0.78
CA GLY A 15 6.65 6.42 -1.38
C GLY A 15 7.13 7.87 -1.25
N ASN A 16 8.37 8.12 -1.62
CA ASN A 16 8.97 9.44 -1.69
C ASN A 16 9.08 9.92 -3.14
N PRO A 17 8.76 11.20 -3.45
CA PRO A 17 9.02 11.79 -4.74
C PRO A 17 10.52 12.06 -4.93
N GLY A 18 10.99 12.03 -6.17
CA GLY A 18 12.37 12.30 -6.54
C GLY A 18 13.05 11.10 -7.19
N LYS A 19 13.97 11.40 -8.14
CA LYS A 19 14.70 10.38 -8.89
C LYS A 19 15.60 9.53 -7.99
N GLU A 20 16.12 10.11 -6.91
CA GLU A 20 16.96 9.46 -5.91
C GLU A 20 16.24 8.32 -5.19
N TYR A 21 14.91 8.41 -5.01
CA TYR A 21 14.10 7.41 -4.31
C TYR A 21 13.50 6.35 -5.24
N GLN A 22 13.61 6.50 -6.56
CA GLN A 22 12.85 5.75 -7.57
C GLN A 22 12.92 4.23 -7.44
N TYR A 23 13.99 3.65 -6.93
CA TYR A 23 14.15 2.20 -6.77
C TYR A 23 14.55 1.83 -5.35
N THR A 24 14.20 2.65 -4.38
CA THR A 24 14.46 2.34 -2.97
C THR A 24 13.41 1.34 -2.45
N ARG A 25 13.75 0.62 -1.38
CA ARG A 25 12.81 -0.27 -0.68
C ARG A 25 11.59 0.49 -0.18
N HIS A 26 11.78 1.73 0.27
CA HIS A 26 10.70 2.61 0.71
C HIS A 26 9.71 2.99 -0.41
N ASN A 27 10.13 2.86 -1.68
CA ASN A 27 9.29 3.07 -2.86
C ASN A 27 8.81 1.76 -3.50
N ALA A 28 9.00 0.61 -2.86
CA ALA A 28 8.46 -0.66 -3.37
C ALA A 28 6.95 -0.59 -3.67
N PRO A 29 6.10 0.09 -2.86
CA PRO A 29 4.68 0.24 -3.20
C PRO A 29 4.43 0.99 -4.52
N TRP A 30 5.24 2.00 -4.85
CA TRP A 30 5.12 2.70 -6.14
C TRP A 30 5.54 1.82 -7.32
N LEU A 31 6.50 0.91 -7.12
CA LEU A 31 6.90 -0.06 -8.14
C LEU A 31 5.79 -1.09 -8.37
N ILE A 32 5.13 -1.55 -7.30
CA ILE A 32 3.94 -2.40 -7.38
C ILE A 32 2.84 -1.68 -8.17
N ALA A 33 2.51 -0.42 -7.84
CA ALA A 33 1.50 0.35 -8.56
C ALA A 33 1.79 0.49 -10.06
N LYS A 34 3.06 0.52 -10.46
CA LYS A 34 3.49 0.55 -11.87
C LYS A 34 3.41 -0.81 -12.55
N GLY A 35 3.53 -1.88 -11.80
CA GLY A 35 3.53 -3.26 -12.29
C GLY A 35 2.15 -3.92 -12.30
N LEU A 36 1.08 -3.25 -11.84
CA LEU A 36 -0.28 -3.79 -11.88
C LEU A 36 -0.66 -4.17 -13.31
N SER A 37 -1.39 -5.27 -13.47
CA SER A 37 -1.77 -5.78 -14.80
C SER A 37 -2.55 -4.76 -15.62
N TYR A 38 -3.30 -3.90 -14.96
CA TYR A 38 -4.08 -2.81 -15.54
C TYR A 38 -3.41 -1.42 -15.43
N ALA A 39 -2.12 -1.36 -15.12
CA ALA A 39 -1.43 -0.07 -14.92
C ALA A 39 -1.48 0.86 -16.14
N SER A 40 -1.51 0.31 -17.36
CA SER A 40 -1.62 1.07 -18.62
C SER A 40 -3.01 1.66 -18.86
N GLU A 41 -4.03 1.15 -18.19
CA GLU A 41 -5.41 1.64 -18.31
C GLU A 41 -5.69 2.81 -17.34
N LEU A 42 -4.79 3.03 -16.36
CA LEU A 42 -4.98 4.03 -15.32
C LEU A 42 -4.73 5.45 -15.84
N ASN A 43 -5.77 6.28 -15.81
CA ASN A 43 -5.66 7.70 -16.13
C ASN A 43 -5.30 8.50 -14.88
N TRP A 44 -4.00 8.61 -14.57
CA TRP A 44 -3.49 9.33 -13.42
C TRP A 44 -3.70 10.84 -13.53
N GLN A 45 -4.40 11.41 -12.55
CA GLN A 45 -4.65 12.85 -12.42
C GLN A 45 -3.91 13.41 -11.22
N ARG A 46 -3.38 14.64 -11.33
CA ARG A 46 -2.73 15.34 -10.21
C ARG A 46 -3.75 16.13 -9.39
N LYS A 47 -3.98 15.70 -8.14
CA LYS A 47 -4.81 16.38 -7.13
C LYS A 47 -4.43 15.87 -5.75
N PHE A 48 -4.91 16.49 -4.69
CA PHE A 48 -4.72 16.04 -3.30
C PHE A 48 -3.25 15.90 -2.88
N LYS A 49 -2.36 16.78 -3.35
CA LYS A 49 -0.90 16.66 -3.14
C LYS A 49 -0.33 15.30 -3.60
N GLY A 50 -0.93 14.68 -4.61
CA GLY A 50 -0.58 13.36 -5.12
C GLY A 50 -1.06 13.15 -6.54
N GLU A 51 -0.99 11.90 -6.97
CA GLU A 51 -1.62 11.41 -8.19
C GLU A 51 -2.67 10.39 -7.80
N TYR A 52 -3.81 10.41 -8.47
CA TYR A 52 -4.86 9.42 -8.28
C TYR A 52 -5.48 9.01 -9.60
N ALA A 53 -5.99 7.79 -9.63
CA ALA A 53 -6.82 7.28 -10.70
C ALA A 53 -8.00 6.52 -10.09
N ASP A 54 -9.11 6.44 -10.80
CA ASP A 54 -10.19 5.52 -10.45
C ASP A 54 -10.15 4.31 -11.37
N TYR A 55 -10.52 3.17 -10.83
CA TYR A 55 -10.56 1.90 -11.56
C TYR A 55 -11.71 1.03 -11.05
N ALA A 56 -12.23 0.18 -11.92
CA ALA A 56 -13.25 -0.80 -11.58
C ALA A 56 -12.61 -2.16 -11.31
N ILE A 57 -12.79 -2.71 -10.10
CA ILE A 57 -12.37 -4.06 -9.75
C ILE A 57 -13.63 -4.87 -9.44
N GLY A 58 -13.94 -5.85 -10.27
CA GLY A 58 -15.20 -6.58 -10.19
C GLY A 58 -16.40 -5.63 -10.31
N HIS A 59 -17.25 -5.60 -9.31
CA HIS A 59 -18.40 -4.68 -9.24
C HIS A 59 -18.13 -3.43 -8.39
N GLY A 60 -16.91 -3.26 -7.89
CA GLY A 60 -16.51 -2.15 -7.03
C GLY A 60 -15.71 -1.08 -7.77
N LYS A 61 -15.98 0.20 -7.46
CA LYS A 61 -15.12 1.32 -7.87
C LYS A 61 -14.13 1.60 -6.75
N VAL A 62 -12.83 1.63 -7.09
CA VAL A 62 -11.74 1.94 -6.18
C VAL A 62 -10.94 3.14 -6.69
N TYR A 63 -10.44 3.96 -5.77
CA TYR A 63 -9.47 5.01 -6.05
C TYR A 63 -8.08 4.49 -5.72
N LEU A 64 -7.17 4.59 -6.67
CA LEU A 64 -5.74 4.32 -6.50
C LEU A 64 -5.05 5.66 -6.26
N HIS A 65 -4.18 5.76 -5.27
CA HIS A 65 -3.54 7.01 -4.91
C HIS A 65 -2.06 6.85 -4.62
N ARG A 66 -1.25 7.78 -5.14
CA ARG A 66 0.18 7.92 -4.84
C ARG A 66 0.42 9.31 -4.27
N PRO A 67 0.66 9.46 -2.95
CA PRO A 67 1.11 10.74 -2.39
C PRO A 67 2.38 11.22 -3.07
N LEU A 68 2.44 12.49 -3.49
CA LEU A 68 3.66 13.14 -4.01
C LEU A 68 4.30 14.03 -2.92
N THR A 69 3.96 13.81 -1.67
CA THR A 69 4.62 14.35 -0.49
C THR A 69 5.77 13.44 -0.07
N TYR A 70 6.72 13.94 0.73
CA TYR A 70 7.65 13.04 1.42
C TYR A 70 6.91 12.08 2.35
N MET A 71 7.53 10.92 2.61
CA MET A 71 6.92 9.82 3.39
C MET A 71 6.30 10.30 4.71
N ASN A 72 6.99 11.12 5.48
CA ASN A 72 6.51 11.66 6.75
C ASN A 72 5.36 12.68 6.62
N LYS A 73 4.93 13.01 5.42
CA LYS A 73 3.79 13.91 5.09
C LYS A 73 2.72 13.19 4.26
N SER A 74 2.80 11.88 4.09
CA SER A 74 1.84 11.12 3.27
C SER A 74 0.40 11.27 3.75
N GLY A 75 0.18 11.43 5.04
CA GLY A 75 -1.15 11.64 5.63
C GLY A 75 -1.86 12.90 5.15
N GLU A 76 -1.12 13.98 4.81
CA GLU A 76 -1.72 15.21 4.27
C GLU A 76 -2.43 14.93 2.93
N SER A 77 -1.79 14.13 2.08
CA SER A 77 -2.33 13.74 0.78
C SER A 77 -3.47 12.74 0.92
N LEU A 78 -3.28 11.74 1.79
CA LEU A 78 -4.25 10.68 2.03
C LEU A 78 -5.56 11.20 2.63
N SER A 79 -5.48 12.06 3.64
CA SER A 79 -6.68 12.66 4.27
C SER A 79 -7.43 13.58 3.31
N ALA A 80 -6.73 14.29 2.43
CA ALA A 80 -7.37 15.17 1.45
C ALA A 80 -8.22 14.40 0.42
N ILE A 81 -7.73 13.28 -0.11
CA ILE A 81 -8.52 12.44 -1.04
C ILE A 81 -9.65 11.72 -0.30
N ALA A 82 -9.41 11.21 0.91
CA ALA A 82 -10.41 10.52 1.71
C ALA A 82 -11.59 11.46 2.04
N ALA A 83 -11.31 12.68 2.49
CA ALA A 83 -12.32 13.68 2.78
C ALA A 83 -13.11 14.10 1.53
N PHE A 84 -12.45 14.25 0.38
CA PHE A 84 -13.13 14.69 -0.85
C PHE A 84 -14.13 13.65 -1.38
N TYR A 85 -13.82 12.36 -1.25
CA TYR A 85 -14.67 11.27 -1.73
C TYR A 85 -15.53 10.62 -0.64
N ASP A 86 -15.54 11.18 0.55
CA ASP A 86 -16.29 10.65 1.72
C ASP A 86 -15.94 9.17 1.94
N ILE A 87 -14.64 8.91 2.17
CA ILE A 87 -14.09 7.57 2.39
C ILE A 87 -13.69 7.45 3.85
N ASP A 88 -14.32 6.54 4.57
CA ASP A 88 -13.98 6.25 5.96
C ASP A 88 -12.57 5.62 6.05
N PRO A 89 -11.80 5.87 7.13
CA PRO A 89 -10.50 5.24 7.33
C PRO A 89 -10.52 3.71 7.19
N GLN A 90 -11.57 3.06 7.65
CA GLN A 90 -11.77 1.61 7.54
C GLN A 90 -11.96 1.12 6.09
N GLN A 91 -12.16 2.02 5.13
CA GLN A 91 -12.26 1.73 3.71
C GLN A 91 -10.96 2.05 2.96
N ILE A 92 -9.87 2.33 3.69
CA ILE A 92 -8.56 2.65 3.13
C ILE A 92 -7.64 1.44 3.28
N LEU A 93 -6.97 1.07 2.20
CA LEU A 93 -5.81 0.18 2.20
C LEU A 93 -4.55 1.00 1.94
N ILE A 94 -3.61 0.95 2.86
CA ILE A 94 -2.27 1.53 2.68
C ILE A 94 -1.29 0.42 2.32
N VAL A 95 -0.66 0.52 1.15
CA VAL A 95 0.44 -0.33 0.71
C VAL A 95 1.75 0.33 1.14
N HIS A 96 2.57 -0.38 1.92
CA HIS A 96 3.81 0.14 2.46
C HIS A 96 4.89 -0.95 2.60
N ASP A 97 6.15 -0.56 2.66
CA ASP A 97 7.26 -1.45 3.00
C ASP A 97 7.24 -1.83 4.49
N GLU A 98 7.63 -3.06 4.81
CA GLU A 98 7.61 -3.60 6.17
C GLU A 98 8.91 -4.36 6.47
N VAL A 99 9.67 -3.86 7.43
CA VAL A 99 10.95 -4.46 7.83
C VAL A 99 10.81 -5.70 8.71
N GLU A 100 9.62 -5.91 9.31
CA GLU A 100 9.34 -7.10 10.14
C GLU A 100 8.93 -8.32 9.32
N LEU A 101 8.76 -8.16 8.01
CA LEU A 101 8.56 -9.24 7.07
C LEU A 101 9.81 -9.40 6.23
N ASP A 102 10.25 -10.64 6.01
CA ASP A 102 11.37 -10.90 5.13
C ASP A 102 11.03 -10.52 3.69
N PHE A 103 12.06 -10.23 2.91
CA PHE A 103 11.86 -9.96 1.49
C PHE A 103 11.21 -11.19 0.81
N GLY A 104 10.20 -10.93 -0.06
CA GLY A 104 9.39 -11.99 -0.65
C GLY A 104 8.17 -12.39 0.17
N GLU A 105 7.96 -11.77 1.34
CA GLU A 105 6.73 -11.93 2.10
C GLU A 105 5.81 -10.72 1.92
N ILE A 106 4.52 -10.97 1.91
CA ILE A 106 3.50 -9.92 2.07
C ILE A 106 2.59 -10.25 3.24
N GLY A 107 1.91 -9.24 3.77
CA GLY A 107 0.98 -9.47 4.86
C GLY A 107 -0.13 -8.44 4.91
N LEU A 108 -1.36 -8.89 5.18
CA LEU A 108 -2.50 -8.03 5.43
C LEU A 108 -2.66 -7.81 6.94
N LYS A 109 -2.91 -6.56 7.33
CA LYS A 109 -3.20 -6.20 8.72
C LYS A 109 -4.25 -5.08 8.77
N PHE A 110 -5.08 -5.09 9.80
CA PHE A 110 -5.99 -3.99 10.13
C PHE A 110 -5.58 -3.36 11.46
N GLY A 111 -5.50 -2.05 11.50
CA GLY A 111 -5.19 -1.30 12.72
C GLY A 111 -3.85 -1.68 13.39
N GLY A 112 -3.72 -1.32 14.67
CA GLY A 112 -2.59 -1.69 15.54
C GLY A 112 -1.30 -0.92 15.30
N GLY A 113 -0.21 -1.31 15.96
CA GLY A 113 1.06 -0.59 15.97
C GLY A 113 1.70 -0.40 14.59
N LEU A 114 2.40 0.72 14.37
CA LEU A 114 2.88 1.19 13.07
C LEU A 114 4.35 0.85 12.78
N SER A 115 5.00 0.05 13.62
CA SER A 115 6.40 -0.42 13.48
C SER A 115 7.42 0.71 13.21
N GLY A 116 7.12 1.93 13.66
CA GLY A 116 7.99 3.08 13.42
C GLY A 116 7.96 3.67 12.01
N HIS A 117 7.10 3.18 11.12
CA HIS A 117 7.01 3.64 9.74
C HIS A 117 6.45 5.07 9.64
N ASN A 118 7.25 6.02 9.15
CA ASN A 118 6.89 7.45 9.15
C ASN A 118 5.65 7.78 8.31
N GLY A 119 5.44 7.09 7.19
CA GLY A 119 4.25 7.27 6.36
C GLY A 119 2.97 6.82 7.08
N LEU A 120 3.02 5.72 7.82
CA LEU A 120 1.89 5.25 8.62
C LEU A 120 1.60 6.17 9.80
N ARG A 121 2.64 6.69 10.47
CA ARG A 121 2.47 7.71 11.53
C ARG A 121 1.80 8.97 10.99
N SER A 122 2.22 9.42 9.81
CA SER A 122 1.59 10.55 9.14
C SER A 122 0.14 10.25 8.78
N ALA A 123 -0.17 9.06 8.26
CA ALA A 123 -1.54 8.64 7.96
C ALA A 123 -2.42 8.61 9.22
N GLU A 124 -1.98 7.95 10.31
CA GLU A 124 -2.70 7.92 11.58
C GLU A 124 -2.99 9.32 12.11
N SER A 125 -1.99 10.21 12.13
CA SER A 125 -2.13 11.58 12.62
C SER A 125 -3.21 12.38 11.86
N HIS A 126 -3.29 12.23 10.53
CA HIS A 126 -4.21 12.99 9.69
C HIS A 126 -5.60 12.33 9.57
N LEU A 127 -5.67 11.00 9.59
CA LEU A 127 -6.93 10.26 9.63
C LEU A 127 -7.51 10.17 11.05
N ARG A 128 -6.72 10.51 12.09
CA ARG A 128 -7.08 10.50 13.52
C ARG A 128 -7.46 9.12 14.06
N THR A 129 -7.00 8.06 13.40
CA THR A 129 -7.22 6.67 13.80
C THR A 129 -6.19 5.76 13.11
N PRO A 130 -5.74 4.68 13.76
CA PRO A 130 -4.96 3.62 13.12
C PRO A 130 -5.84 2.60 12.38
N ASP A 131 -7.17 2.72 12.41
CA ASP A 131 -8.12 1.72 11.94
C ASP A 131 -8.29 1.78 10.41
N PHE A 132 -7.24 1.40 9.70
CA PHE A 132 -7.18 1.21 8.25
C PHE A 132 -6.46 -0.11 7.92
N TYR A 133 -6.73 -0.63 6.73
CA TYR A 133 -6.03 -1.81 6.22
C TYR A 133 -4.63 -1.47 5.76
N ARG A 134 -3.71 -2.42 5.92
CA ARG A 134 -2.32 -2.30 5.49
C ARG A 134 -1.90 -3.53 4.72
N LEU A 135 -1.49 -3.35 3.49
CA LEU A 135 -0.73 -4.34 2.73
C LEU A 135 0.75 -4.09 2.96
N ARG A 136 1.37 -4.98 3.69
CA ARG A 136 2.76 -4.92 4.11
C ARG A 136 3.61 -5.67 3.10
N ILE A 137 4.58 -4.99 2.50
CA ILE A 137 5.54 -5.57 1.56
C ILE A 137 6.85 -5.78 2.29
N GLY A 138 7.25 -7.02 2.48
CA GLY A 138 8.45 -7.38 3.22
C GLY A 138 9.72 -6.85 2.54
N THR A 139 10.59 -6.23 3.34
CA THR A 139 11.92 -5.76 2.92
C THR A 139 13.04 -6.31 3.81
N GLY A 140 12.67 -7.00 4.87
CA GLY A 140 13.59 -7.50 5.89
C GLY A 140 14.23 -6.41 6.74
N ARG A 141 14.83 -6.82 7.84
CA ARG A 141 15.64 -5.94 8.68
C ARG A 141 17.09 -5.90 8.23
N PRO A 142 17.76 -4.76 8.31
CA PRO A 142 19.20 -4.70 8.03
C PRO A 142 19.98 -5.52 9.04
N ARG A 143 20.94 -6.32 8.58
CA ARG A 143 21.88 -7.02 9.47
C ARG A 143 22.82 -6.06 10.18
N ARG A 144 23.11 -4.89 9.58
CA ARG A 144 23.95 -3.80 10.10
C ARG A 144 23.40 -2.46 9.64
N GLY A 145 23.66 -1.42 10.43
CA GLY A 145 23.20 -0.06 10.12
C GLY A 145 21.78 0.24 10.61
N SER A 146 21.25 1.38 10.21
CA SER A 146 19.93 1.85 10.64
C SER A 146 18.81 1.35 9.69
N VAL A 147 17.60 1.18 10.23
CA VAL A 147 16.40 0.91 9.41
C VAL A 147 16.20 1.99 8.34
N SER A 148 16.43 3.26 8.69
CA SER A 148 16.29 4.37 7.74
C SER A 148 17.22 4.23 6.55
N SER A 149 18.51 3.92 6.76
CA SER A 149 19.45 3.70 5.64
C SER A 149 19.08 2.48 4.79
N HIS A 150 18.52 1.43 5.42
CA HIS A 150 18.09 0.23 4.70
C HIS A 150 16.91 0.51 3.76
N VAL A 151 15.84 1.14 4.26
CA VAL A 151 14.65 1.40 3.43
C VAL A 151 14.89 2.46 2.36
N LEU A 152 15.82 3.40 2.58
CA LEU A 152 16.27 4.36 1.57
C LEU A 152 17.34 3.77 0.62
N GLY A 153 17.83 2.56 0.90
CA GLY A 153 18.71 1.82 0.01
C GLY A 153 17.95 1.29 -1.22
N LYS A 154 18.67 1.21 -2.35
CA LYS A 154 18.10 0.67 -3.60
C LYS A 154 17.84 -0.83 -3.46
N LEU A 155 16.80 -1.29 -4.13
CA LEU A 155 16.56 -2.72 -4.35
C LEU A 155 17.74 -3.33 -5.09
N SER A 156 18.20 -4.49 -4.63
CA SER A 156 19.15 -5.32 -5.34
C SER A 156 18.54 -5.84 -6.66
N GLU A 157 19.37 -6.44 -7.51
CA GLU A 157 18.89 -7.05 -8.75
C GLU A 157 17.89 -8.19 -8.45
N ALA A 158 18.22 -9.06 -7.50
CA ALA A 158 17.35 -10.16 -7.08
C ALA A 158 15.99 -9.64 -6.56
N GLU A 159 15.99 -8.58 -5.73
CA GLU A 159 14.76 -7.97 -5.27
C GLU A 159 13.91 -7.37 -6.41
N ARG A 160 14.56 -6.79 -7.42
CA ARG A 160 13.84 -6.25 -8.59
C ARG A 160 13.24 -7.33 -9.47
N LEU A 161 13.96 -8.45 -9.66
CA LEU A 161 13.47 -9.59 -10.44
C LEU A 161 12.27 -10.27 -9.79
N ALA A 162 12.14 -10.20 -8.47
CA ALA A 162 11.02 -10.77 -7.73
C ALA A 162 9.77 -9.86 -7.68
N LEU A 163 9.90 -8.57 -8.01
CA LEU A 163 8.78 -7.63 -7.95
C LEU A 163 7.54 -8.07 -8.75
N PRO A 164 7.63 -8.67 -9.95
CA PRO A 164 6.45 -9.12 -10.69
C PRO A 164 5.58 -10.11 -9.90
N GLU A 165 6.17 -11.13 -9.28
CA GLU A 165 5.43 -12.12 -8.48
C GLU A 165 4.80 -11.49 -7.23
N ILE A 166 5.55 -10.58 -6.56
CA ILE A 166 5.04 -9.82 -5.41
C ILE A 166 3.85 -8.93 -5.85
N THR A 167 3.95 -8.31 -7.03
CA THR A 167 2.91 -7.45 -7.58
C THR A 167 1.65 -8.24 -7.90
N GLU A 168 1.76 -9.39 -8.55
CA GLU A 168 0.63 -10.27 -8.88
C GLU A 168 -0.14 -10.68 -7.61
N LEU A 169 0.58 -11.11 -6.57
CA LEU A 169 -0.07 -11.50 -5.31
C LEU A 169 -0.70 -10.29 -4.60
N ALA A 170 -0.02 -9.14 -4.61
CA ALA A 170 -0.55 -7.90 -4.04
C ALA A 170 -1.83 -7.46 -4.78
N GLU A 171 -1.86 -7.58 -6.12
CA GLU A 171 -3.02 -7.27 -6.94
C GLU A 171 -4.21 -8.18 -6.61
N ASN A 172 -4.00 -9.50 -6.51
CA ASN A 172 -5.02 -10.46 -6.13
C ASN A 172 -5.60 -10.14 -4.74
N LEU A 173 -4.75 -9.83 -3.77
CA LEU A 173 -5.19 -9.45 -2.43
C LEU A 173 -5.98 -8.13 -2.44
N MET A 174 -5.54 -7.15 -3.21
CA MET A 174 -6.28 -5.88 -3.36
C MET A 174 -7.65 -6.11 -3.99
N ALA A 175 -7.74 -6.98 -4.99
CA ALA A 175 -9.00 -7.35 -5.63
C ALA A 175 -9.95 -8.04 -4.63
N ASP A 176 -9.47 -9.00 -3.86
CA ASP A 176 -10.24 -9.67 -2.81
C ASP A 176 -10.82 -8.65 -1.80
N LEU A 177 -10.02 -7.65 -1.38
CA LEU A 177 -10.46 -6.61 -0.44
C LEU A 177 -11.49 -5.64 -1.01
N VAL A 178 -11.50 -5.42 -2.32
CA VAL A 178 -12.49 -4.56 -2.98
C VAL A 178 -13.81 -5.30 -3.20
N VAL A 179 -13.73 -6.59 -3.52
CA VAL A 179 -14.91 -7.39 -3.92
C VAL A 179 -15.58 -8.08 -2.73
N ASP A 180 -14.81 -8.63 -1.80
CA ASP A 180 -15.33 -9.42 -0.67
C ASP A 180 -15.55 -8.56 0.59
N ALA A 181 -16.62 -7.79 0.60
CA ALA A 181 -17.05 -7.04 1.78
C ALA A 181 -17.59 -7.91 2.92
N ALA A 182 -17.83 -9.21 2.69
CA ALA A 182 -18.57 -10.06 3.64
C ALA A 182 -17.67 -10.73 4.68
N HIS A 183 -16.37 -10.96 4.39
CA HIS A 183 -15.49 -11.76 5.25
C HIS A 183 -14.11 -11.16 5.51
N PRO A 184 -14.00 -9.94 6.09
CA PRO A 184 -12.70 -9.31 6.34
C PRO A 184 -11.80 -10.12 7.27
N SER A 185 -12.37 -10.82 8.25
CA SER A 185 -11.63 -11.67 9.18
C SER A 185 -10.98 -12.88 8.48
N GLY A 186 -11.64 -13.45 7.48
CA GLY A 186 -11.10 -14.55 6.67
C GLY A 186 -9.89 -14.09 5.84
N LEU A 187 -9.97 -12.92 5.21
CA LEU A 187 -8.85 -12.33 4.45
C LEU A 187 -7.68 -11.98 5.37
N LEU A 188 -7.94 -11.37 6.53
CA LEU A 188 -6.92 -11.06 7.53
C LEU A 188 -6.21 -12.32 8.05
N ALA A 189 -6.93 -13.43 8.24
CA ALA A 189 -6.36 -14.70 8.65
C ALA A 189 -5.51 -15.32 7.52
N ARG A 190 -6.05 -15.36 6.28
CA ARG A 190 -5.40 -15.94 5.10
C ARG A 190 -4.11 -15.23 4.73
N TYR A 191 -4.11 -13.90 4.77
CA TYR A 191 -2.98 -13.08 4.34
C TYR A 191 -2.22 -12.44 5.52
N ARG A 192 -2.31 -13.00 6.72
CA ARG A 192 -1.59 -12.46 7.89
C ARG A 192 -0.07 -12.37 7.65
N ARG A 193 0.49 -13.40 7.04
CA ARG A 193 1.87 -13.50 6.53
C ARG A 193 1.84 -14.52 5.40
N TYR A 194 2.24 -14.13 4.22
CA TYR A 194 2.21 -14.96 3.04
C TYR A 194 3.56 -14.90 2.33
N LEU A 195 4.17 -16.05 2.11
CA LEU A 195 5.44 -16.17 1.39
C LEU A 195 5.13 -16.26 -0.12
N VAL A 196 5.60 -15.27 -0.87
CA VAL A 196 5.47 -15.21 -2.34
C VAL A 196 6.52 -16.06 -3.00
N LEU A 197 7.76 -15.96 -2.50
CA LEU A 197 8.92 -16.63 -3.08
C LEU A 197 9.27 -17.85 -2.23
N ARG A 198 9.27 -19.02 -2.84
CA ARG A 198 9.96 -20.20 -2.29
C ARG A 198 11.41 -20.12 -2.80
N ILE A 199 12.26 -19.42 -2.04
CA ILE A 199 13.70 -19.38 -2.30
C ILE A 199 14.35 -20.67 -1.81
#